data_e3bf6a96ebee17f69792abd69c5757e1
#
_entry.id   e3bf6a96ebee17f69792abd69c5757e1
#
_cell.length_a   1.000
_cell.length_b   1.000
_cell.length_c   1.000
_cell.angle_alpha   90.00
_cell.angle_beta   90.00
_cell.angle_gamma   90.00
#
_symmetry.space_group_name_H-M   'P 1'
#
loop_
_entity.id
_entity.type
_entity.pdbx_description
1 polymer ?
#
loop_
_entity_poly.entity_id
_entity_poly.type
_entity_poly.pdbx_seq_one_letter_code
_entity_poly.pdbx_strand_id
1 'polypeptide(L)'
;MDVVVWLRSLGLGKYEATFRENEIDETVLPNLTAEDLKDLGVGIVGHRRKILNAIVALRVDESAKASSATVVPKTGTIAEDRAERRQVTVMFSDLVGSTALSARMDPEDLREVISAYQESVAETIRRFGGFVAQYMGDGALVYFGYPQAHEDDAERAVRAGLELVAAVSDLKTHAALQTRVGIATGLVVVGDLMGSGEAQEHGIVGETPNLAARLQGIAKPNMVVIAEGTRKLLGNLFDLQNLGAKDLKGIAGPVHAWATLRLSSAEGRFEALHASGLTELIGREEELELLLRRWSKAKTGEGQVVLLSGEAGIGKSRLAAALLERLATELHTRLRYFCSQQHIARFIQSLARWNAPLGSRMVTPLKQSSTTSIPCWRKVSRRAKM
;
A
#
# COMPACT_ATOMS: atom_id res chain seq x y z
N MET A 1 -8.14 -40.33 13.27
CA MET A 1 -6.87 -40.89 12.72
C MET A 1 -6.10 -41.59 13.85
N ASP A 2 -5.50 -42.75 13.62
CA ASP A 2 -4.67 -43.41 14.68
C ASP A 2 -3.28 -42.72 14.71
N VAL A 3 -2.96 -42.05 15.82
CA VAL A 3 -1.72 -41.29 16.04
C VAL A 3 -0.49 -42.22 15.97
N VAL A 4 -0.63 -43.49 16.35
CA VAL A 4 0.43 -44.50 16.30
C VAL A 4 0.79 -44.85 14.85
N VAL A 5 -0.23 -45.08 14.01
CA VAL A 5 -0.04 -45.34 12.58
C VAL A 5 0.59 -44.13 11.89
N TRP A 6 0.14 -42.93 12.27
CA TRP A 6 0.67 -41.69 11.75
C TRP A 6 2.14 -41.44 12.11
N LEU A 7 2.55 -41.69 13.37
CA LEU A 7 3.97 -41.62 13.79
C LEU A 7 4.86 -42.61 13.02
N ARG A 8 4.34 -43.82 12.74
CA ARG A 8 5.05 -44.80 11.92
C ARG A 8 5.25 -44.35 10.49
N SER A 9 4.23 -43.74 9.89
CA SER A 9 4.31 -43.18 8.53
C SER A 9 5.38 -42.09 8.41
N LEU A 10 5.64 -41.35 9.49
CA LEU A 10 6.72 -40.38 9.61
C LEU A 10 8.10 -41.01 9.90
N GLY A 11 8.21 -42.34 10.10
CA GLY A 11 9.43 -42.98 10.52
C GLY A 11 9.83 -42.66 11.96
N LEU A 12 8.87 -42.27 12.80
CA LEU A 12 9.07 -41.82 14.18
C LEU A 12 8.40 -42.74 15.21
N GLY A 13 8.19 -44.03 14.85
CA GLY A 13 7.55 -45.04 15.70
C GLY A 13 8.19 -45.22 17.08
N LYS A 14 9.45 -44.86 17.26
CA LYS A 14 10.13 -44.92 18.57
C LYS A 14 9.48 -44.04 19.66
N TYR A 15 8.62 -43.09 19.29
CA TYR A 15 7.91 -42.19 20.23
C TYR A 15 6.48 -42.68 20.53
N GLU A 16 6.03 -43.81 19.97
CA GLU A 16 4.67 -44.32 20.14
C GLU A 16 4.28 -44.54 21.61
N ALA A 17 5.20 -45.13 22.40
CA ALA A 17 4.96 -45.40 23.80
C ALA A 17 4.69 -44.13 24.59
N THR A 18 5.53 -43.10 24.39
CA THR A 18 5.42 -41.80 25.06
C THR A 18 4.15 -41.07 24.67
N PHE A 19 3.76 -41.07 23.39
CA PHE A 19 2.53 -40.43 22.94
C PHE A 19 1.28 -41.13 23.51
N ARG A 20 1.31 -42.44 23.64
CA ARG A 20 0.24 -43.22 24.26
C ARG A 20 0.15 -43.04 25.77
N GLU A 21 1.30 -43.02 26.48
CA GLU A 21 1.35 -42.78 27.92
C GLU A 21 0.85 -41.38 28.33
N ASN A 22 1.01 -40.40 27.45
CA ASN A 22 0.53 -39.04 27.67
C ASN A 22 -0.84 -38.77 27.00
N GLU A 23 -1.54 -39.82 26.58
CA GLU A 23 -2.92 -39.74 26.02
C GLU A 23 -3.05 -38.77 24.82
N ILE A 24 -1.99 -38.68 23.99
CA ILE A 24 -2.01 -37.82 22.80
C ILE A 24 -2.86 -38.48 21.71
N ASP A 25 -4.10 -38.04 21.56
CA ASP A 25 -5.03 -38.51 20.55
C ASP A 25 -5.15 -37.52 19.34
N GLU A 26 -6.03 -37.82 18.39
CA GLU A 26 -6.23 -36.98 17.20
C GLU A 26 -6.78 -35.58 17.50
N THR A 27 -7.34 -35.35 18.70
CA THR A 27 -7.89 -34.05 19.11
C THR A 27 -6.83 -33.16 19.77
N VAL A 28 -5.87 -33.79 20.46
CA VAL A 28 -4.74 -33.11 21.12
C VAL A 28 -3.59 -32.86 20.14
N LEU A 29 -3.34 -33.84 19.25
CA LEU A 29 -2.24 -33.82 18.31
C LEU A 29 -2.12 -32.50 17.50
N PRO A 30 -3.20 -31.89 16.97
CA PRO A 30 -3.12 -30.63 16.24
C PRO A 30 -2.60 -29.45 17.06
N ASN A 31 -2.73 -29.47 18.38
CA ASN A 31 -2.40 -28.36 19.28
C ASN A 31 -1.03 -28.45 19.92
N LEU A 32 -0.26 -29.51 19.64
CA LEU A 32 1.09 -29.69 20.18
C LEU A 32 2.06 -28.62 19.69
N THR A 33 2.83 -28.07 20.62
CA THR A 33 3.90 -27.10 20.39
C THR A 33 5.28 -27.78 20.37
N ALA A 34 6.31 -27.02 20.00
CA ALA A 34 7.68 -27.52 20.03
C ALA A 34 8.17 -27.83 21.45
N GLU A 35 7.64 -27.14 22.48
CA GLU A 35 7.93 -27.37 23.90
C GLU A 35 7.25 -28.63 24.38
N ASP A 36 5.96 -28.84 24.09
CA ASP A 36 5.25 -30.07 24.43
C ASP A 36 5.95 -31.30 23.86
N LEU A 37 6.41 -31.23 22.62
CA LEU A 37 7.17 -32.32 22.01
C LEU A 37 8.52 -32.57 22.68
N LYS A 38 9.14 -31.53 23.26
CA LYS A 38 10.36 -31.67 24.03
C LYS A 38 10.09 -32.36 25.37
N ASP A 39 9.01 -31.99 26.04
CA ASP A 39 8.58 -32.60 27.31
C ASP A 39 8.09 -34.02 27.11
N LEU A 40 7.51 -34.35 25.97
CA LEU A 40 7.23 -35.73 25.52
C LEU A 40 8.50 -36.51 25.11
N GLY A 41 9.71 -36.01 25.41
CA GLY A 41 10.96 -36.70 25.18
C GLY A 41 11.44 -36.71 23.72
N VAL A 42 10.84 -35.95 22.82
CA VAL A 42 11.33 -35.80 21.45
C VAL A 42 12.55 -34.86 21.44
N GLY A 43 13.69 -35.31 21.95
CA GLY A 43 14.89 -34.49 22.13
C GLY A 43 15.55 -34.02 20.82
N ILE A 44 15.35 -34.74 19.71
CA ILE A 44 16.00 -34.46 18.42
C ILE A 44 15.20 -33.37 17.68
N VAL A 45 15.84 -32.24 17.41
CA VAL A 45 15.20 -31.06 16.74
C VAL A 45 14.59 -31.44 15.39
N GLY A 46 15.26 -32.26 14.57
CA GLY A 46 14.75 -32.71 13.28
C GLY A 46 13.47 -33.56 13.39
N HIS A 47 13.32 -34.35 14.46
CA HIS A 47 12.10 -35.14 14.70
C HIS A 47 10.93 -34.22 15.13
N ARG A 48 11.17 -33.24 16.01
CA ARG A 48 10.16 -32.25 16.38
C ARG A 48 9.64 -31.49 15.16
N ARG A 49 10.54 -30.98 14.30
CA ARG A 49 10.16 -30.32 13.05
C ARG A 49 9.33 -31.22 12.13
N LYS A 50 9.71 -32.48 12.00
CA LYS A 50 8.99 -33.45 11.16
C LYS A 50 7.56 -33.68 11.67
N ILE A 51 7.39 -33.79 12.99
CA ILE A 51 6.07 -33.91 13.64
C ILE A 51 5.24 -32.63 13.42
N LEU A 52 5.79 -31.47 13.71
CA LEU A 52 5.07 -30.19 13.57
C LEU A 52 4.64 -29.91 12.12
N ASN A 53 5.51 -30.17 11.14
CA ASN A 53 5.15 -30.03 9.74
C ASN A 53 4.02 -30.99 9.33
N ALA A 54 4.03 -32.21 9.85
CA ALA A 54 2.98 -33.18 9.57
C ALA A 54 1.65 -32.80 10.26
N ILE A 55 1.69 -32.16 11.45
CA ILE A 55 0.52 -31.60 12.11
C ILE A 55 -0.10 -30.45 11.29
N VAL A 56 0.72 -29.58 10.73
CA VAL A 56 0.25 -28.50 9.84
C VAL A 56 -0.46 -29.08 8.61
N ALA A 57 0.09 -30.13 8.01
CA ALA A 57 -0.54 -30.81 6.88
C ALA A 57 -1.92 -31.40 7.21
N LEU A 58 -2.09 -31.98 8.41
CA LEU A 58 -3.37 -32.50 8.87
C LEU A 58 -4.45 -31.41 9.05
N ARG A 59 -4.06 -30.22 9.54
CA ARG A 59 -4.98 -29.08 9.68
C ARG A 59 -5.49 -28.58 8.32
N VAL A 60 -4.67 -28.65 7.28
CA VAL A 60 -5.04 -28.26 5.92
C VAL A 60 -6.06 -29.25 5.33
N ASP A 61 -5.89 -30.57 5.57
CA ASP A 61 -6.79 -31.60 5.08
C ASP A 61 -8.19 -31.56 5.76
N GLU A 62 -8.26 -31.20 7.04
CA GLU A 62 -9.55 -31.03 7.74
C GLU A 62 -10.33 -29.80 7.27
N SER A 63 -9.64 -28.69 6.98
CA SER A 63 -10.26 -27.50 6.39
C SER A 63 -10.81 -27.76 4.99
N ALA A 64 -10.21 -28.66 4.23
CA ALA A 64 -10.67 -29.06 2.89
C ALA A 64 -11.94 -29.93 2.94
N LYS A 65 -12.18 -30.72 3.99
CA LYS A 65 -13.37 -31.58 4.15
C LYS A 65 -14.61 -30.82 4.61
N ALA A 66 -14.46 -29.66 5.24
CA ALA A 66 -15.59 -28.83 5.71
C ALA A 66 -16.17 -27.91 4.63
N SER A 67 -15.58 -27.81 3.44
CA SER A 67 -15.97 -26.90 2.34
C SER A 67 -16.42 -27.61 1.08
N SER A 68 -17.20 -28.69 1.17
CA SER A 68 -17.81 -29.34 -0.01
C SER A 68 -19.22 -28.88 -0.25
N ALA A 69 -19.41 -27.64 -0.70
CA ALA A 69 -20.60 -27.22 -1.45
C ALA A 69 -20.25 -26.03 -2.36
N THR A 70 -20.42 -26.27 -3.66
CA THR A 70 -20.43 -25.31 -4.77
C THR A 70 -19.04 -24.88 -5.31
N VAL A 71 -18.63 -25.59 -6.33
CA VAL A 71 -17.38 -25.38 -7.09
C VAL A 71 -17.59 -24.35 -8.18
N VAL A 72 -16.76 -23.31 -8.17
CA VAL A 72 -16.27 -22.62 -9.37
C VAL A 72 -14.73 -22.67 -9.28
N PRO A 73 -14.02 -23.13 -10.31
CA PRO A 73 -12.58 -23.32 -10.22
C PRO A 73 -11.86 -21.97 -10.25
N LYS A 74 -11.39 -21.52 -9.08
CA LYS A 74 -10.30 -20.56 -9.03
C LYS A 74 -9.00 -21.36 -8.95
N THR A 75 -8.18 -21.21 -9.96
CA THR A 75 -6.79 -21.64 -9.99
C THR A 75 -6.05 -20.92 -8.85
N GLY A 76 -6.04 -21.55 -7.68
CA GLY A 76 -5.23 -21.12 -6.54
C GLY A 76 -3.87 -21.82 -6.64
N THR A 77 -2.87 -21.10 -7.11
CA THR A 77 -1.47 -21.49 -7.01
C THR A 77 -1.14 -21.77 -5.55
N ILE A 78 -0.70 -23.01 -5.30
CA ILE A 78 0.02 -23.42 -4.08
C ILE A 78 1.18 -22.44 -3.94
N ALA A 79 1.17 -21.61 -2.91
CA ALA A 79 2.29 -20.77 -2.56
C ALA A 79 3.43 -21.69 -2.06
N GLU A 80 4.23 -22.18 -3.00
CA GLU A 80 5.58 -22.66 -2.69
C GLU A 80 6.33 -21.43 -2.13
N ASP A 81 7.02 -21.64 -1.03
CA ASP A 81 7.94 -20.71 -0.36
C ASP A 81 9.11 -20.36 -1.31
N ARG A 82 8.82 -19.60 -2.34
CA ARG A 82 9.76 -19.12 -3.35
C ARG A 82 9.99 -17.64 -3.14
N ALA A 83 11.24 -17.32 -2.81
CA ALA A 83 11.74 -15.97 -2.89
C ALA A 83 11.32 -15.32 -4.24
N GLU A 84 10.40 -14.36 -4.21
CA GLU A 84 9.84 -13.72 -5.39
C GLU A 84 10.53 -12.38 -5.63
N ARG A 85 10.88 -12.10 -6.88
CA ARG A 85 11.38 -10.77 -7.27
C ARG A 85 10.17 -9.85 -7.53
N ARG A 86 10.09 -8.79 -6.75
CA ARG A 86 9.04 -7.77 -6.88
C ARG A 86 9.63 -6.37 -6.97
N GLN A 87 8.94 -5.50 -7.69
CA GLN A 87 9.18 -4.07 -7.57
C GLN A 87 8.42 -3.55 -6.36
N VAL A 88 9.16 -3.00 -5.39
CA VAL A 88 8.60 -2.47 -4.14
C VAL A 88 9.11 -1.04 -3.94
N THR A 89 8.24 -0.20 -3.41
CA THR A 89 8.64 1.13 -2.94
C THR A 89 8.86 1.05 -1.43
N VAL A 90 10.07 1.36 -1.02
CA VAL A 90 10.50 1.33 0.37
C VAL A 90 10.59 2.76 0.89
N MET A 91 10.03 2.98 2.07
CA MET A 91 10.11 4.25 2.79
C MET A 91 10.79 4.02 4.14
N PHE A 92 11.76 4.86 4.46
CA PHE A 92 12.29 5.05 5.81
C PHE A 92 11.82 6.39 6.35
N SER A 93 11.35 6.41 7.58
CA SER A 93 11.09 7.64 8.32
C SER A 93 11.80 7.59 9.66
N ASP A 94 12.16 8.75 10.20
CA ASP A 94 12.94 8.88 11.44
C ASP A 94 12.67 10.23 12.09
N LEU A 95 12.63 10.26 13.43
CA LEU A 95 12.49 11.50 14.20
C LEU A 95 13.79 12.28 14.23
N VAL A 96 13.70 13.55 13.95
CA VAL A 96 14.87 14.45 14.01
C VAL A 96 15.24 14.75 15.47
N GLY A 97 16.49 14.47 15.83
CA GLY A 97 17.03 14.84 17.14
C GLY A 97 16.54 13.98 18.31
N SER A 98 16.03 12.79 18.06
CA SER A 98 15.59 11.82 19.08
C SER A 98 16.65 11.55 20.16
N THR A 99 17.92 11.42 19.76
CA THR A 99 19.05 11.29 20.70
C THR A 99 19.21 12.51 21.61
N ALA A 100 18.95 13.72 21.11
CA ALA A 100 19.00 14.92 21.92
C ALA A 100 17.75 15.04 22.83
N LEU A 101 16.60 14.54 22.38
CA LEU A 101 15.39 14.43 23.20
C LEU A 101 15.62 13.45 24.35
N SER A 102 16.18 12.27 24.09
CA SER A 102 16.47 11.27 25.13
C SER A 102 17.45 11.74 26.21
N ALA A 103 18.32 12.69 25.88
CA ALA A 103 19.24 13.28 26.86
C ALA A 103 18.62 14.39 27.74
N ARG A 104 17.41 14.86 27.39
CA ARG A 104 16.78 16.03 28.06
C ARG A 104 15.41 15.72 28.67
N MET A 105 14.79 14.62 28.28
CA MET A 105 13.44 14.20 28.70
C MET A 105 13.53 13.03 29.65
N ASP A 106 12.59 12.94 30.57
CA ASP A 106 12.40 11.72 31.33
C ASP A 106 12.08 10.54 30.46
N PRO A 107 12.52 9.31 30.79
CA PRO A 107 12.27 8.12 29.96
C PRO A 107 10.78 7.85 29.68
N GLU A 108 9.90 8.22 30.60
CA GLU A 108 8.44 8.07 30.44
C GLU A 108 7.90 9.03 29.38
N ASP A 109 8.28 10.31 29.44
CA ASP A 109 7.89 11.33 28.46
C ASP A 109 8.43 10.99 27.07
N LEU A 110 9.68 10.52 27.00
CA LEU A 110 10.27 10.06 25.73
C LEU A 110 9.48 8.90 25.12
N ARG A 111 9.06 7.95 25.96
CA ARG A 111 8.24 6.81 25.53
C ARG A 111 6.91 7.27 24.96
N GLU A 112 6.24 8.23 25.58
CA GLU A 112 4.99 8.81 25.07
C GLU A 112 5.20 9.48 23.72
N VAL A 113 6.28 10.25 23.55
CA VAL A 113 6.63 10.88 22.26
C VAL A 113 6.85 9.85 21.18
N ILE A 114 7.63 8.79 21.45
CA ILE A 114 7.89 7.72 20.48
C ILE A 114 6.60 6.97 20.14
N SER A 115 5.75 6.68 21.12
CA SER A 115 4.47 6.01 20.90
C SER A 115 3.54 6.85 20.03
N ALA A 116 3.40 8.14 20.30
CA ALA A 116 2.60 9.06 19.49
C ALA A 116 3.11 9.16 18.04
N TYR A 117 4.43 9.18 17.86
CA TYR A 117 5.03 9.12 16.53
C TYR A 117 4.70 7.81 15.81
N GLN A 118 4.88 6.66 16.47
CA GLN A 118 4.60 5.35 15.88
C GLN A 118 3.13 5.17 15.53
N GLU A 119 2.21 5.67 16.34
CA GLU A 119 0.77 5.70 16.04
C GLU A 119 0.47 6.55 14.81
N SER A 120 1.07 7.74 14.72
CA SER A 120 0.94 8.63 13.56
C SER A 120 1.47 7.97 12.28
N VAL A 121 2.61 7.27 12.36
CA VAL A 121 3.14 6.47 11.24
C VAL A 121 2.14 5.38 10.85
N ALA A 122 1.70 4.55 11.82
CA ALA A 122 0.80 3.42 11.54
C ALA A 122 -0.52 3.89 10.89
N GLU A 123 -1.13 4.95 11.42
CA GLU A 123 -2.37 5.49 10.87
C GLU A 123 -2.18 6.03 9.46
N THR A 124 -1.15 6.86 9.24
CA THR A 124 -0.85 7.44 7.93
C THR A 124 -0.56 6.35 6.91
N ILE A 125 0.34 5.42 7.22
CA ILE A 125 0.74 4.35 6.30
C ILE A 125 -0.43 3.45 5.93
N ARG A 126 -1.24 3.05 6.90
CA ARG A 126 -2.45 2.23 6.66
C ARG A 126 -3.43 2.94 5.72
N ARG A 127 -3.64 4.24 5.88
CA ARG A 127 -4.54 5.04 5.04
C ARG A 127 -4.09 5.06 3.58
N PHE A 128 -2.79 5.02 3.32
CA PHE A 128 -2.24 4.96 1.96
C PHE A 128 -2.01 3.53 1.45
N GLY A 129 -2.41 2.51 2.21
CA GLY A 129 -2.27 1.10 1.81
C GLY A 129 -0.83 0.58 1.86
N GLY A 130 0.02 1.22 2.64
CA GLY A 130 1.37 0.75 2.94
C GLY A 130 1.39 -0.23 4.11
N PHE A 131 2.47 -0.93 4.26
CA PHE A 131 2.74 -1.90 5.30
C PHE A 131 3.94 -1.47 6.15
N VAL A 132 3.74 -1.27 7.46
CA VAL A 132 4.84 -1.01 8.39
C VAL A 132 5.54 -2.34 8.68
N ALA A 133 6.74 -2.50 8.14
CA ALA A 133 7.51 -3.73 8.28
C ALA A 133 8.20 -3.84 9.64
N GLN A 134 8.77 -2.73 10.10
CA GLN A 134 9.54 -2.72 11.35
C GLN A 134 9.63 -1.31 11.94
N TYR A 135 9.56 -1.22 13.25
CA TYR A 135 9.98 -0.04 14.00
C TYR A 135 11.41 -0.24 14.52
N MET A 136 12.24 0.76 14.32
CA MET A 136 13.65 0.76 14.73
C MET A 136 13.89 1.94 15.70
N GLY A 137 13.41 1.76 16.93
CA GLY A 137 13.42 2.84 17.92
C GLY A 137 12.50 3.99 17.52
N ASP A 138 13.10 5.09 17.11
CA ASP A 138 12.46 6.32 16.61
C ASP A 138 12.28 6.35 15.09
N GLY A 139 12.66 5.30 14.39
CA GLY A 139 12.51 5.14 12.97
C GLY A 139 11.47 4.09 12.59
N ALA A 140 10.97 4.14 11.36
CA ALA A 140 10.08 3.15 10.79
C ALA A 140 10.49 2.76 9.36
N LEU A 141 10.42 1.46 9.08
CA LEU A 141 10.59 0.87 7.77
C LEU A 141 9.23 0.47 7.23
N VAL A 142 8.91 0.97 6.05
CA VAL A 142 7.59 0.82 5.44
C VAL A 142 7.72 0.35 4.00
N TYR A 143 6.80 -0.51 3.59
CA TYR A 143 6.71 -1.03 2.22
C TYR A 143 5.40 -0.64 1.56
N PHE A 144 5.47 -0.28 0.27
CA PHE A 144 4.35 -0.16 -0.64
C PHE A 144 4.61 -1.09 -1.83
N GLY A 145 3.62 -1.90 -2.21
CA GLY A 145 3.77 -2.97 -3.20
C GLY A 145 4.06 -4.35 -2.59
N TYR A 146 4.09 -4.45 -1.26
CA TYR A 146 4.16 -5.70 -0.51
C TYR A 146 3.48 -5.53 0.86
N PRO A 147 2.68 -6.50 1.34
CA PRO A 147 2.30 -7.76 0.67
C PRO A 147 1.36 -7.58 -0.54
N GLN A 148 0.59 -6.49 -0.59
CA GLN A 148 -0.27 -6.16 -1.72
C GLN A 148 0.40 -5.15 -2.65
N ALA A 149 0.36 -5.40 -3.98
CA ALA A 149 0.87 -4.49 -5.00
C ALA A 149 -0.27 -3.69 -5.65
N HIS A 150 0.01 -2.40 -5.90
CA HIS A 150 -0.88 -1.50 -6.62
C HIS A 150 -0.07 -0.78 -7.72
N GLU A 151 -0.75 -0.35 -8.78
CA GLU A 151 -0.08 0.40 -9.86
C GLU A 151 0.52 1.72 -9.40
N ASP A 152 0.00 2.30 -8.32
CA ASP A 152 0.31 3.63 -7.81
C ASP A 152 1.13 3.59 -6.51
N ASP A 153 1.82 2.50 -6.21
CA ASP A 153 2.57 2.32 -4.95
C ASP A 153 3.61 3.42 -4.71
N ALA A 154 4.35 3.83 -5.75
CA ALA A 154 5.30 4.94 -5.65
C ALA A 154 4.61 6.28 -5.33
N GLU A 155 3.46 6.55 -5.93
CA GLU A 155 2.65 7.74 -5.66
C GLU A 155 2.10 7.70 -4.22
N ARG A 156 1.55 6.56 -3.79
CA ARG A 156 1.03 6.35 -2.43
C ARG A 156 2.11 6.58 -1.39
N ALA A 157 3.31 6.05 -1.62
CA ALA A 157 4.45 6.23 -0.73
C ALA A 157 4.81 7.72 -0.57
N VAL A 158 4.89 8.46 -1.66
CA VAL A 158 5.24 9.88 -1.61
C VAL A 158 4.14 10.72 -0.97
N ARG A 159 2.86 10.43 -1.24
CA ARG A 159 1.74 11.09 -0.57
C ARG A 159 1.74 10.80 0.93
N ALA A 160 1.96 9.53 1.32
CA ALA A 160 2.08 9.13 2.71
C ALA A 160 3.24 9.85 3.40
N GLY A 161 4.40 9.97 2.74
CA GLY A 161 5.55 10.69 3.28
C GLY A 161 5.29 12.17 3.54
N LEU A 162 4.64 12.87 2.58
CA LEU A 162 4.25 14.28 2.75
C LEU A 162 3.22 14.47 3.87
N GLU A 163 2.25 13.57 3.96
CA GLU A 163 1.24 13.64 5.00
C GLU A 163 1.82 13.29 6.37
N LEU A 164 2.72 12.31 6.45
CA LEU A 164 3.43 11.96 7.69
C LEU A 164 4.23 13.14 8.23
N VAL A 165 4.95 13.86 7.37
CA VAL A 165 5.68 15.08 7.76
C VAL A 165 4.74 16.11 8.37
N ALA A 166 3.58 16.33 7.78
CA ALA A 166 2.58 17.25 8.32
C ALA A 166 1.99 16.75 9.63
N ALA A 167 1.56 15.48 9.68
CA ALA A 167 0.94 14.88 10.86
C ALA A 167 1.88 14.87 12.07
N VAL A 168 3.18 14.54 11.88
CA VAL A 168 4.17 14.55 12.97
C VAL A 168 4.43 15.97 13.47
N SER A 169 4.45 16.97 12.58
CA SER A 169 4.62 18.37 12.97
C SER A 169 3.43 18.91 13.77
N ASP A 170 2.22 18.36 13.56
CA ASP A 170 0.97 18.74 14.24
C ASP A 170 0.75 17.97 15.56
N LEU A 171 1.60 16.98 15.88
CA LEU A 171 1.48 16.23 17.14
C LEU A 171 1.65 17.16 18.34
N LYS A 172 0.67 17.09 19.24
CA LYS A 172 0.69 17.84 20.51
C LYS A 172 1.48 17.05 21.55
N THR A 173 2.79 17.15 21.49
CA THR A 173 3.72 16.56 22.44
C THR A 173 4.49 17.64 23.21
N HIS A 174 5.20 17.24 24.27
CA HIS A 174 6.02 18.15 25.08
C HIS A 174 7.15 18.85 24.31
N ALA A 175 7.47 18.37 23.09
CA ALA A 175 8.45 18.97 22.18
C ALA A 175 7.88 19.03 20.76
N ALA A 176 8.27 20.07 20.00
CA ALA A 176 7.96 20.11 18.57
C ALA A 176 8.73 19.01 17.84
N LEU A 177 7.99 18.09 17.22
CA LEU A 177 8.56 16.96 16.50
C LEU A 177 8.79 17.29 15.03
N GLN A 178 9.84 16.75 14.47
CA GLN A 178 10.17 16.83 13.07
C GLN A 178 10.57 15.43 12.59
N THR A 179 10.25 15.10 11.35
CA THR A 179 10.64 13.82 10.76
C THR A 179 11.36 14.00 9.43
N ARG A 180 12.17 13.01 9.07
CA ARG A 180 12.83 12.91 7.77
C ARG A 180 12.36 11.66 7.09
N VAL A 181 12.10 11.75 5.78
CA VAL A 181 11.60 10.62 5.01
C VAL A 181 12.47 10.40 3.79
N GLY A 182 12.88 9.15 3.57
CA GLY A 182 13.59 8.70 2.38
C GLY A 182 12.80 7.61 1.66
N ILE A 183 12.63 7.74 0.35
CA ILE A 183 11.83 6.80 -0.45
C ILE A 183 12.63 6.33 -1.68
N ALA A 184 12.69 5.03 -1.88
CA ALA A 184 13.28 4.41 -3.05
C ALA A 184 12.38 3.32 -3.63
N THR A 185 12.32 3.21 -4.94
CA THR A 185 11.59 2.14 -5.65
C THR A 185 12.56 1.33 -6.48
N GLY A 186 12.49 0.02 -6.36
CA GLY A 186 13.34 -0.89 -7.11
C GLY A 186 12.96 -2.36 -6.94
N LEU A 187 13.68 -3.22 -7.65
CA LEU A 187 13.52 -4.65 -7.55
C LEU A 187 14.12 -5.16 -6.24
N VAL A 188 13.37 -5.98 -5.55
CA VAL A 188 13.75 -6.65 -4.31
C VAL A 188 13.35 -8.11 -4.36
N VAL A 189 13.94 -8.91 -3.51
CA VAL A 189 13.51 -10.27 -3.25
C VAL A 189 12.64 -10.23 -1.99
N VAL A 190 11.39 -10.65 -2.12
CA VAL A 190 10.44 -10.79 -1.01
C VAL A 190 10.30 -12.28 -0.70
N GLY A 191 10.23 -12.62 0.56
CA GLY A 191 10.06 -14.00 1.03
C GLY A 191 10.20 -14.03 2.54
N ASP A 192 9.80 -15.17 3.13
CA ASP A 192 10.07 -15.41 4.53
C ASP A 192 11.59 -15.56 4.70
N LEU A 193 12.21 -14.54 5.29
CA LEU A 193 13.60 -14.67 5.72
C LEU A 193 13.63 -15.78 6.76
N MET A 194 14.39 -16.85 6.45
CA MET A 194 14.57 -18.01 7.32
C MET A 194 14.95 -17.60 8.74
N GLY A 195 13.97 -17.52 9.61
CA GLY A 195 14.08 -17.46 11.04
C GLY A 195 13.32 -18.62 11.63
N SER A 196 13.99 -19.55 12.30
CA SER A 196 13.35 -20.59 13.09
C SER A 196 12.90 -19.98 14.41
N GLY A 197 11.61 -19.69 14.56
CA GLY A 197 11.05 -19.18 15.80
C GLY A 197 9.97 -18.12 15.55
N GLU A 198 9.27 -17.69 16.56
CA GLU A 198 8.10 -16.77 16.57
C GLU A 198 8.28 -15.38 15.94
N ALA A 199 9.43 -15.11 15.29
CA ALA A 199 9.67 -13.93 14.48
C ALA A 199 9.77 -14.34 13.01
N GLN A 200 8.65 -14.60 12.34
CA GLN A 200 8.56 -14.52 10.89
C GLN A 200 8.68 -13.04 10.50
N GLU A 201 9.90 -12.54 10.40
CA GLU A 201 10.14 -11.25 9.77
C GLU A 201 9.94 -11.43 8.26
N HIS A 202 8.84 -10.90 7.76
CA HIS A 202 8.62 -10.72 6.33
C HIS A 202 9.67 -9.74 5.82
N GLY A 203 10.83 -10.27 5.43
CA GLY A 203 11.98 -9.48 5.04
C GLY A 203 12.01 -9.21 3.55
N ILE A 204 12.44 -8.02 3.22
CA ILE A 204 12.78 -7.64 1.84
C ILE A 204 14.28 -7.53 1.73
N VAL A 205 14.88 -8.24 0.76
CA VAL A 205 16.32 -8.22 0.50
C VAL A 205 16.61 -7.53 -0.85
N GLY A 206 17.54 -6.56 -0.85
CA GLY A 206 17.94 -5.85 -2.03
C GLY A 206 18.63 -4.51 -1.72
N GLU A 207 19.03 -3.79 -2.74
CA GLU A 207 19.64 -2.45 -2.60
C GLU A 207 18.60 -1.37 -2.22
N THR A 208 17.34 -1.57 -2.58
CA THR A 208 16.28 -0.58 -2.42
C THR A 208 16.06 -0.13 -0.96
N PRO A 209 15.99 -1.02 0.05
CA PRO A 209 15.92 -0.62 1.45
C PRO A 209 17.13 0.22 1.88
N ASN A 210 18.34 -0.20 1.50
CA ASN A 210 19.56 0.53 1.83
C ASN A 210 19.55 1.94 1.20
N LEU A 211 19.11 2.04 -0.06
CA LEU A 211 18.98 3.32 -0.74
C LEU A 211 17.99 4.26 -0.05
N ALA A 212 16.81 3.75 0.32
CA ALA A 212 15.79 4.53 1.04
C ALA A 212 16.32 5.05 2.38
N ALA A 213 17.03 4.21 3.15
CA ALA A 213 17.67 4.60 4.41
C ALA A 213 18.72 5.71 4.21
N ARG A 214 19.54 5.63 3.15
CA ARG A 214 20.54 6.66 2.84
C ARG A 214 19.90 7.97 2.40
N LEU A 215 18.81 7.92 1.64
CA LEU A 215 18.05 9.10 1.24
C LEU A 215 17.43 9.80 2.45
N GLN A 216 16.89 9.03 3.40
CA GLN A 216 16.41 9.54 4.68
C GLN A 216 17.54 10.28 5.45
N GLY A 217 18.76 9.71 5.47
CA GLY A 217 19.92 10.30 6.14
C GLY A 217 20.37 11.65 5.57
N ILE A 218 20.13 11.94 4.30
CA ILE A 218 20.45 13.24 3.65
C ILE A 218 19.27 14.21 3.64
N ALA A 219 18.08 13.77 4.05
CA ALA A 219 16.91 14.62 4.13
C ALA A 219 17.06 15.65 5.25
N LYS A 220 16.68 16.90 4.98
CA LYS A 220 16.55 17.93 6.02
C LYS A 220 15.31 17.65 6.89
N PRO A 221 15.22 18.23 8.09
CA PRO A 221 14.01 18.15 8.89
C PRO A 221 12.76 18.51 8.09
N ASN A 222 11.71 17.72 8.26
CA ASN A 222 10.42 17.82 7.54
C ASN A 222 10.53 17.74 6.02
N MET A 223 11.50 16.99 5.51
CA MET A 223 11.71 16.80 4.08
C MET A 223 11.49 15.35 3.68
N VAL A 224 10.84 15.16 2.53
CA VAL A 224 10.71 13.87 1.82
C VAL A 224 11.69 13.85 0.67
N VAL A 225 12.63 12.91 0.68
CA VAL A 225 13.64 12.73 -0.38
C VAL A 225 13.38 11.42 -1.10
N ILE A 226 13.39 11.47 -2.43
CA ILE A 226 13.12 10.31 -3.29
C ILE A 226 14.28 10.00 -4.22
N ALA A 227 14.43 8.73 -4.59
CA ALA A 227 15.38 8.27 -5.61
C ALA A 227 14.89 8.59 -7.03
N GLU A 228 15.82 8.60 -7.98
CA GLU A 228 15.51 8.77 -9.42
C GLU A 228 14.55 7.68 -9.95
N GLY A 229 14.67 6.43 -9.47
CA GLY A 229 13.75 5.34 -9.82
C GLY A 229 12.30 5.66 -9.41
N THR A 230 12.10 6.19 -8.21
CA THR A 230 10.78 6.64 -7.74
C THR A 230 10.29 7.83 -8.56
N ARG A 231 11.13 8.83 -8.81
CA ARG A 231 10.81 10.01 -9.64
C ARG A 231 10.24 9.64 -11.00
N LYS A 232 10.88 8.68 -11.69
CA LYS A 232 10.43 8.23 -13.02
C LYS A 232 9.01 7.67 -13.01
N LEU A 233 8.61 7.00 -11.94
CA LEU A 233 7.27 6.43 -11.78
C LEU A 233 6.21 7.49 -11.45
N LEU A 234 6.62 8.62 -10.89
CA LEU A 234 5.74 9.72 -10.51
C LEU A 234 5.43 10.67 -11.69
N GLY A 235 6.32 10.76 -12.67
CA GLY A 235 6.21 11.78 -13.71
C GLY A 235 6.14 13.19 -13.10
N ASN A 236 5.15 13.98 -13.52
CA ASN A 236 4.95 15.37 -13.07
C ASN A 236 3.85 15.50 -12.00
N LEU A 237 3.53 14.44 -11.26
CA LEU A 237 2.50 14.47 -10.19
C LEU A 237 2.88 15.34 -8.99
N PHE A 238 4.16 15.57 -8.79
CA PHE A 238 4.68 16.34 -7.66
C PHE A 238 5.65 17.43 -8.14
N ASP A 239 5.64 18.55 -7.41
CA ASP A 239 6.68 19.55 -7.55
C ASP A 239 7.95 19.03 -6.87
N LEU A 240 8.98 18.80 -7.64
CA LEU A 240 10.23 18.20 -7.19
C LEU A 240 11.39 19.19 -7.32
N GLN A 241 12.22 19.25 -6.29
CA GLN A 241 13.49 19.99 -6.31
C GLN A 241 14.64 19.01 -6.54
N ASN A 242 15.43 19.26 -7.56
CA ASN A 242 16.63 18.47 -7.82
C ASN A 242 17.71 18.79 -6.76
N LEU A 243 18.11 17.76 -6.00
CA LEU A 243 19.21 17.87 -5.03
C LEU A 243 20.58 17.54 -5.64
N GLY A 244 20.60 17.13 -6.91
CA GLY A 244 21.81 16.70 -7.63
C GLY A 244 22.22 15.26 -7.31
N ALA A 245 23.37 14.89 -7.85
CA ALA A 245 24.02 13.62 -7.55
C ALA A 245 24.60 13.65 -6.13
N LYS A 246 24.39 12.57 -5.37
CA LYS A 246 24.84 12.39 -4.00
C LYS A 246 25.66 11.12 -3.89
N ASP A 247 26.82 11.21 -3.29
CA ASP A 247 27.60 10.05 -2.89
C ASP A 247 27.05 9.52 -1.56
N LEU A 248 26.44 8.34 -1.62
CA LEU A 248 25.78 7.71 -0.49
C LEU A 248 26.63 6.53 0.00
N LYS A 249 26.96 6.51 1.30
CA LYS A 249 27.80 5.47 1.87
C LYS A 249 27.22 4.07 1.64
N GLY A 250 28.01 3.20 0.97
CA GLY A 250 27.64 1.81 0.69
C GLY A 250 26.75 1.63 -0.56
N ILE A 251 26.54 2.68 -1.35
CA ILE A 251 25.88 2.60 -2.65
C ILE A 251 26.93 2.83 -3.75
N ALA A 252 26.90 2.00 -4.78
CA ALA A 252 27.84 2.10 -5.90
C ALA A 252 27.50 3.31 -6.80
N GLY A 253 28.41 4.27 -6.86
CA GLY A 253 28.28 5.47 -7.68
C GLY A 253 27.31 6.53 -7.15
N PRO A 254 27.32 7.72 -7.77
CA PRO A 254 26.47 8.83 -7.35
C PRO A 254 25.01 8.59 -7.69
N VAL A 255 24.11 8.86 -6.74
CA VAL A 255 22.67 8.72 -6.87
C VAL A 255 22.02 10.09 -7.02
N HIS A 256 21.21 10.29 -8.07
CA HIS A 256 20.38 11.47 -8.16
C HIS A 256 19.22 11.42 -7.17
N ALA A 257 19.15 12.44 -6.31
CA ALA A 257 18.15 12.60 -5.27
C ALA A 257 17.25 13.82 -5.54
N TRP A 258 15.99 13.72 -5.14
CA TRP A 258 14.98 14.75 -5.35
C TRP A 258 14.23 14.99 -4.06
N ALA A 259 14.06 16.26 -3.67
CA ALA A 259 13.15 16.62 -2.59
C ALA A 259 11.74 16.80 -3.15
N THR A 260 10.77 16.20 -2.50
CA THR A 260 9.36 16.39 -2.83
C THR A 260 8.81 17.56 -2.03
N LEU A 261 8.30 18.58 -2.73
CA LEU A 261 7.80 19.80 -2.10
C LEU A 261 6.28 19.72 -1.83
N ARG A 262 5.53 19.34 -2.83
CA ARG A 262 4.06 19.27 -2.78
C ARG A 262 3.50 18.55 -4.00
N LEU A 263 2.19 18.29 -3.97
CA LEU A 263 1.46 17.87 -5.17
C LEU A 263 1.53 18.98 -6.23
N SER A 264 1.80 18.58 -7.47
CA SER A 264 1.77 19.51 -8.59
C SER A 264 0.32 19.88 -8.98
N SER A 265 0.17 20.87 -9.81
CA SER A 265 -1.13 21.23 -10.41
C SER A 265 -1.56 20.30 -11.55
N ALA A 266 -0.78 19.25 -11.84
CA ALA A 266 -1.14 18.28 -12.88
C ALA A 266 -2.49 17.63 -12.55
N GLU A 267 -3.41 17.67 -13.50
CA GLU A 267 -4.80 17.27 -13.28
C GLU A 267 -5.02 15.77 -13.12
N GLY A 268 -4.02 14.92 -13.44
CA GLY A 268 -4.12 13.47 -13.26
C GLY A 268 -2.84 12.71 -13.59
N ARG A 269 -2.76 11.46 -13.12
CA ARG A 269 -1.62 10.56 -13.33
C ARG A 269 -1.29 10.35 -14.81
N PHE A 270 -2.31 10.16 -15.64
CA PHE A 270 -2.11 9.95 -17.08
C PHE A 270 -1.43 11.17 -17.74
N GLU A 271 -1.87 12.37 -17.43
CA GLU A 271 -1.28 13.61 -17.96
C GLU A 271 0.11 13.87 -17.39
N ALA A 272 0.29 13.61 -16.09
CA ALA A 272 1.60 13.75 -15.44
C ALA A 272 2.67 12.83 -16.04
N LEU A 273 2.29 11.62 -16.43
CA LEU A 273 3.20 10.65 -17.05
C LEU A 273 3.43 10.93 -18.54
N HIS A 274 2.52 11.61 -19.23
CA HIS A 274 2.56 11.85 -20.67
C HIS A 274 2.69 13.34 -21.03
N ALA A 275 3.26 14.14 -20.14
CA ALA A 275 3.46 15.59 -20.36
C ALA A 275 4.34 15.91 -21.57
N SER A 276 5.18 14.99 -22.02
CA SER A 276 6.05 15.13 -23.21
C SER A 276 5.35 14.85 -24.54
N GLY A 277 4.07 14.52 -24.54
CA GLY A 277 3.27 14.20 -25.73
C GLY A 277 2.69 12.80 -25.68
N LEU A 278 1.56 12.64 -26.36
CA LEU A 278 0.87 11.36 -26.50
C LEU A 278 1.24 10.74 -27.86
N THR A 279 1.47 9.45 -27.86
CA THR A 279 1.58 8.67 -29.10
C THR A 279 0.25 8.64 -29.84
N GLU A 280 0.26 8.43 -31.14
CA GLU A 280 -0.95 8.25 -31.94
C GLU A 280 -1.83 7.12 -31.40
N LEU A 281 -3.16 7.31 -31.44
CA LEU A 281 -4.11 6.27 -31.05
C LEU A 281 -4.25 5.31 -32.23
N ILE A 282 -3.87 4.04 -32.05
CA ILE A 282 -3.91 3.01 -33.08
C ILE A 282 -4.88 1.90 -32.65
N GLY A 283 -5.74 1.44 -33.58
CA GLY A 283 -6.61 0.27 -33.39
C GLY A 283 -7.78 0.47 -32.41
N ARG A 284 -8.19 1.73 -32.21
CA ARG A 284 -9.34 2.12 -31.35
C ARG A 284 -10.25 3.13 -32.03
N GLU A 285 -10.25 3.12 -33.34
CA GLU A 285 -11.00 4.05 -34.18
C GLU A 285 -12.52 3.89 -33.99
N GLU A 286 -13.00 2.64 -33.91
CA GLU A 286 -14.42 2.33 -33.73
C GLU A 286 -14.95 2.82 -32.38
N GLU A 287 -14.19 2.62 -31.32
CA GLU A 287 -14.57 3.08 -29.98
C GLU A 287 -14.56 4.62 -29.91
N LEU A 288 -13.60 5.25 -30.55
CA LEU A 288 -13.56 6.72 -30.62
C LEU A 288 -14.74 7.28 -31.41
N GLU A 289 -15.10 6.68 -32.55
CA GLU A 289 -16.28 7.07 -33.32
C GLU A 289 -17.57 6.87 -32.53
N LEU A 290 -17.69 5.79 -31.75
CA LEU A 290 -18.83 5.56 -30.88
C LEU A 290 -18.95 6.71 -29.84
N LEU A 291 -17.84 7.10 -29.22
CA LEU A 291 -17.81 8.22 -28.28
C LEU A 291 -18.23 9.53 -28.93
N LEU A 292 -17.76 9.83 -30.14
CA LEU A 292 -18.12 11.02 -30.89
C LEU A 292 -19.61 11.03 -31.29
N ARG A 293 -20.17 9.89 -31.67
CA ARG A 293 -21.61 9.75 -31.91
C ARG A 293 -22.43 10.01 -30.65
N ARG A 294 -21.98 9.53 -29.47
CA ARG A 294 -22.64 9.82 -28.19
C ARG A 294 -22.53 11.29 -27.83
N TRP A 295 -21.38 11.91 -28.07
CA TRP A 295 -21.19 13.33 -27.89
C TRP A 295 -22.16 14.15 -28.75
N SER A 296 -22.33 13.80 -30.02
CA SER A 296 -23.27 14.50 -30.91
C SER A 296 -24.72 14.43 -30.40
N LYS A 297 -25.14 13.31 -29.82
CA LYS A 297 -26.46 13.17 -29.16
C LYS A 297 -26.54 14.01 -27.89
N ALA A 298 -25.48 14.08 -27.11
CA ALA A 298 -25.44 14.94 -25.92
C ALA A 298 -25.62 16.42 -26.27
N LYS A 299 -25.06 16.89 -27.40
CA LYS A 299 -25.23 18.27 -27.90
C LYS A 299 -26.69 18.60 -28.28
N THR A 300 -27.47 17.62 -28.68
CA THR A 300 -28.92 17.82 -28.98
C THR A 300 -29.81 17.76 -27.74
N GLY A 301 -29.21 17.70 -26.54
CA GLY A 301 -29.95 17.68 -25.28
C GLY A 301 -30.27 16.29 -24.75
N GLU A 302 -29.89 15.22 -25.45
CA GLU A 302 -30.02 13.86 -24.98
C GLU A 302 -28.87 13.54 -24.01
N GLY A 303 -29.09 13.50 -22.71
CA GLY A 303 -28.07 13.11 -21.73
C GLY A 303 -27.48 11.76 -22.04
N GLN A 304 -26.14 11.67 -22.14
CA GLN A 304 -25.43 10.44 -22.45
C GLN A 304 -24.52 10.04 -21.28
N VAL A 305 -24.47 8.72 -21.01
CA VAL A 305 -23.51 8.13 -20.07
C VAL A 305 -22.75 7.04 -20.83
N VAL A 306 -21.42 7.07 -20.75
CA VAL A 306 -20.54 6.05 -21.32
C VAL A 306 -19.63 5.53 -20.22
N LEU A 307 -19.63 4.21 -20.03
CA LEU A 307 -18.74 3.50 -19.12
C LEU A 307 -17.60 2.86 -19.93
N LEU A 308 -16.37 3.27 -19.68
CA LEU A 308 -15.16 2.62 -20.19
C LEU A 308 -14.65 1.63 -19.14
N SER A 309 -14.80 0.34 -19.39
CA SER A 309 -14.35 -0.74 -18.51
C SER A 309 -13.28 -1.59 -19.22
N GLY A 310 -12.35 -2.15 -18.47
CA GLY A 310 -11.31 -3.02 -18.99
C GLY A 310 -10.13 -3.11 -18.02
N GLU A 311 -9.18 -3.96 -18.30
CA GLU A 311 -7.98 -4.19 -17.49
C GLU A 311 -7.08 -2.94 -17.40
N ALA A 312 -6.22 -2.92 -16.41
CA ALA A 312 -5.19 -1.90 -16.27
C ALA A 312 -4.27 -1.90 -17.52
N GLY A 313 -3.88 -0.70 -18.00
CA GLY A 313 -3.01 -0.58 -19.16
C GLY A 313 -3.66 -0.73 -20.53
N ILE A 314 -4.92 -1.18 -20.66
CA ILE A 314 -5.61 -1.42 -21.94
C ILE A 314 -5.85 -0.14 -22.77
N GLY A 315 -5.51 1.05 -22.26
CA GLY A 315 -5.63 2.30 -22.99
C GLY A 315 -6.91 3.11 -22.75
N LYS A 316 -7.69 2.85 -21.70
CA LYS A 316 -8.91 3.62 -21.37
C LYS A 316 -8.66 5.12 -21.27
N SER A 317 -7.62 5.51 -20.56
CA SER A 317 -7.24 6.93 -20.39
C SER A 317 -6.77 7.55 -21.71
N ARG A 318 -6.08 6.80 -22.56
CA ARG A 318 -5.64 7.26 -23.89
C ARG A 318 -6.84 7.50 -24.81
N LEU A 319 -7.86 6.60 -24.77
CA LEU A 319 -9.10 6.77 -25.55
C LEU A 319 -9.88 8.03 -25.08
N ALA A 320 -9.98 8.24 -23.76
CA ALA A 320 -10.60 9.45 -23.22
C ALA A 320 -9.84 10.73 -23.61
N ALA A 321 -8.51 10.69 -23.62
CA ALA A 321 -7.68 11.81 -24.09
C ALA A 321 -7.90 12.07 -25.59
N ALA A 322 -7.95 11.04 -26.43
CA ALA A 322 -8.20 11.16 -27.87
C ALA A 322 -9.58 11.79 -28.16
N LEU A 323 -10.61 11.45 -27.38
CA LEU A 323 -11.90 12.11 -27.48
C LEU A 323 -11.76 13.62 -27.21
N LEU A 324 -11.07 14.00 -26.12
CA LEU A 324 -10.85 15.40 -25.77
C LEU A 324 -10.05 16.17 -26.81
N GLU A 325 -9.02 15.53 -27.42
CA GLU A 325 -8.27 16.09 -28.52
C GLU A 325 -9.20 16.42 -29.74
N ARG A 326 -10.14 15.51 -30.05
CA ARG A 326 -11.12 15.72 -31.13
C ARG A 326 -12.13 16.82 -30.81
N LEU A 327 -12.44 17.02 -29.52
CA LEU A 327 -13.36 18.05 -29.03
C LEU A 327 -12.70 19.39 -28.74
N ALA A 328 -11.38 19.51 -28.89
CA ALA A 328 -10.62 20.73 -28.53
C ALA A 328 -11.14 22.01 -29.22
N THR A 329 -11.74 21.92 -30.41
CA THR A 329 -12.31 23.04 -31.16
C THR A 329 -13.78 23.31 -30.83
N GLU A 330 -14.44 22.43 -30.07
CA GLU A 330 -15.84 22.60 -29.71
C GLU A 330 -16.00 23.27 -28.35
N LEU A 331 -16.95 24.20 -28.25
CA LEU A 331 -17.27 24.87 -26.96
C LEU A 331 -17.92 23.84 -26.01
N HIS A 332 -17.23 23.52 -24.92
CA HIS A 332 -17.74 22.66 -23.87
C HIS A 332 -17.11 23.00 -22.51
N THR A 333 -17.76 22.61 -21.43
CA THR A 333 -17.22 22.71 -20.08
C THR A 333 -16.82 21.30 -19.62
N ARG A 334 -15.53 21.11 -19.34
CA ARG A 334 -15.00 19.85 -18.84
C ARG A 334 -14.97 19.86 -17.31
N LEU A 335 -15.63 18.89 -16.70
CA LEU A 335 -15.52 18.60 -15.28
C LEU A 335 -14.85 17.23 -15.11
N ARG A 336 -13.81 17.16 -14.30
CA ARG A 336 -13.08 15.93 -14.04
C ARG A 336 -13.14 15.60 -12.56
N TYR A 337 -13.50 14.36 -12.26
CA TYR A 337 -13.53 13.82 -10.91
C TYR A 337 -12.71 12.54 -10.85
N PHE A 338 -11.89 12.43 -9.82
CA PHE A 338 -11.09 11.26 -9.56
C PHE A 338 -11.64 10.54 -8.32
N CYS A 339 -11.95 9.25 -8.45
CA CYS A 339 -12.24 8.40 -7.33
C CYS A 339 -10.93 7.81 -6.80
N SER A 340 -10.60 8.10 -5.56
CA SER A 340 -9.51 7.48 -4.83
C SER A 340 -10.07 6.91 -3.54
N GLN A 341 -9.63 5.74 -3.13
CA GLN A 341 -10.00 5.16 -1.83
C GLN A 341 -9.66 6.10 -0.67
N GLN A 342 -8.72 7.01 -0.87
CA GLN A 342 -8.18 7.93 0.12
C GLN A 342 -8.91 9.29 0.18
N HIS A 343 -9.80 9.61 -0.77
CA HIS A 343 -10.36 10.95 -0.92
C HIS A 343 -11.88 11.00 -1.03
N ILE A 344 -12.59 10.25 -0.19
CA ILE A 344 -14.07 10.35 -0.09
C ILE A 344 -14.50 11.81 0.19
N ALA A 345 -13.73 12.56 0.97
CA ALA A 345 -14.01 13.96 1.29
C ALA A 345 -13.99 14.89 0.05
N ARG A 346 -13.12 14.64 -0.95
CA ARG A 346 -13.07 15.45 -2.17
C ARG A 346 -14.28 15.25 -3.08
N PHE A 347 -14.84 14.05 -3.09
CA PHE A 347 -16.06 13.75 -3.85
C PHE A 347 -17.27 14.54 -3.29
N ILE A 348 -17.39 14.62 -1.97
CA ILE A 348 -18.45 15.41 -1.31
C ILE A 348 -18.29 16.89 -1.59
N GLN A 349 -17.07 17.43 -1.57
CA GLN A 349 -16.81 18.83 -1.92
C GLN A 349 -17.14 19.15 -3.39
N SER A 350 -16.92 18.19 -4.30
CA SER A 350 -17.24 18.32 -5.71
C SER A 350 -18.74 18.32 -5.97
N LEU A 351 -19.51 17.50 -5.27
CA LEU A 351 -20.98 17.50 -5.32
C LEU A 351 -21.58 18.80 -4.74
N ALA A 352 -21.00 19.36 -3.70
CA ALA A 352 -21.41 20.64 -3.13
C ALA A 352 -21.19 21.81 -4.12
N ARG A 353 -20.12 21.76 -4.92
CA ARG A 353 -19.86 22.74 -6.00
C ARG A 353 -20.86 22.67 -7.14
N TRP A 354 -21.41 21.50 -7.44
CA TRP A 354 -22.42 21.34 -8.48
C TRP A 354 -23.78 21.94 -8.08
N ASN A 355 -24.12 21.92 -6.79
CA ASN A 355 -25.38 22.46 -6.30
C ASN A 355 -25.34 23.97 -6.05
N ALA A 356 -24.22 24.64 -6.27
CA ALA A 356 -24.13 26.10 -6.17
C ALA A 356 -24.66 26.75 -7.45
N PRO A 357 -25.54 27.78 -7.35
CA PRO A 357 -26.03 28.47 -8.52
C PRO A 357 -24.89 29.19 -9.27
N LEU A 358 -24.92 29.12 -10.60
CA LEU A 358 -23.99 29.76 -11.52
C LEU A 358 -23.96 31.29 -11.26
N GLY A 359 -23.17 31.74 -10.33
CA GLY A 359 -23.07 33.17 -10.01
C GLY A 359 -22.33 33.53 -8.74
N SER A 360 -22.10 32.58 -7.82
CA SER A 360 -21.41 32.90 -6.57
C SER A 360 -19.97 32.40 -6.59
N ARG A 361 -19.04 33.21 -7.03
CA ARG A 361 -17.61 33.08 -6.68
C ARG A 361 -17.42 33.54 -5.24
N MET A 362 -17.38 32.64 -4.30
CA MET A 362 -16.75 32.88 -3.00
C MET A 362 -16.04 31.59 -2.53
N VAL A 363 -14.74 31.71 -2.38
CA VAL A 363 -13.88 30.74 -1.73
C VAL A 363 -13.93 31.02 -0.24
N THR A 364 -14.56 30.15 0.54
CA THR A 364 -14.44 30.18 2.00
C THR A 364 -13.95 28.79 2.47
N PRO A 365 -12.89 28.70 3.28
CA PRO A 365 -12.44 27.43 3.82
C PRO A 365 -13.38 26.98 4.93
N LEU A 366 -13.97 25.79 4.80
CA LEU A 366 -14.77 25.18 5.85
C LEU A 366 -13.89 24.52 6.90
N LYS A 367 -14.05 24.96 8.14
CA LYS A 367 -13.55 24.32 9.36
C LYS A 367 -14.10 22.90 9.49
N GLN A 368 -13.24 21.97 9.87
CA GLN A 368 -13.59 20.60 10.22
C GLN A 368 -14.54 20.57 11.43
N SER A 369 -15.64 19.85 11.33
CA SER A 369 -16.36 19.30 12.47
C SER A 369 -16.84 17.88 12.15
N SER A 370 -16.39 16.98 12.99
CA SER A 370 -16.84 15.64 13.41
C SER A 370 -18.03 14.96 12.71
N THR A 371 -17.76 13.73 12.28
CA THR A 371 -18.60 12.52 12.28
C THR A 371 -20.12 12.69 12.14
N THR A 372 -20.64 12.36 10.94
CA THR A 372 -22.06 11.96 10.81
C THR A 372 -22.22 10.88 9.74
N SER A 373 -22.93 9.83 10.13
CA SER A 373 -23.30 8.65 9.36
C SER A 373 -24.00 8.98 8.03
N ILE A 374 -23.67 8.24 6.99
CA ILE A 374 -24.20 8.35 5.63
C ILE A 374 -25.62 7.78 5.58
N PRO A 375 -26.64 8.52 5.13
CA PRO A 375 -27.93 7.94 4.81
C PRO A 375 -27.94 7.36 3.39
N CYS A 376 -28.52 6.19 3.28
CA CYS A 376 -28.78 5.42 2.08
C CYS A 376 -29.55 6.21 1.01
N TRP A 377 -29.22 6.01 -0.24
CA TRP A 377 -29.79 6.63 -1.43
C TRP A 377 -31.32 6.50 -1.49
N ARG A 378 -32.06 7.60 -1.41
CA ARG A 378 -33.43 7.67 -1.90
C ARG A 378 -33.44 8.20 -3.33
N LYS A 379 -34.09 7.45 -4.23
CA LYS A 379 -34.43 7.87 -5.59
C LYS A 379 -35.19 9.20 -5.54
N VAL A 380 -34.61 10.23 -6.13
CA VAL A 380 -35.34 11.48 -6.43
C VAL A 380 -35.76 11.41 -7.90
N SER A 381 -37.01 11.01 -8.15
CA SER A 381 -37.67 11.24 -9.42
C SER A 381 -38.21 12.67 -9.42
N ARG A 382 -37.63 13.57 -10.20
CA ARG A 382 -38.28 14.85 -10.53
C ARG A 382 -39.07 14.71 -11.82
N ARG A 383 -40.40 14.73 -11.70
CA ARG A 383 -41.31 15.03 -12.80
C ARG A 383 -41.04 16.48 -13.22
N ALA A 384 -40.69 16.69 -14.48
CA ALA A 384 -40.83 17.99 -15.12
C ALA A 384 -42.33 18.30 -15.27
N LYS A 385 -42.76 19.40 -14.73
CA LYS A 385 -44.01 20.06 -15.17
C LYS A 385 -43.61 21.24 -16.03
N MET A 386 -44.35 21.34 -17.12
CA MET A 386 -44.33 22.40 -18.14
C MET A 386 -44.15 23.82 -17.58
#